data_706cce43dfe3c55504470c44770c44fa
#
_entry.id   706cce43dfe3c55504470c44770c44fa
#
_cell.length_a   1.000
_cell.length_b   1.000
_cell.length_c   1.000
_cell.angle_alpha   90.00
_cell.angle_beta   90.00
_cell.angle_gamma   90.00
#
_symmetry.space_group_name_H-M   'P 1'
#
loop_
_entity.id
_entity.type
_entity.pdbx_description
1 polymer ?
#
loop_
_entity_poly.entity_id
_entity_poly.type
_entity_poly.pdbx_seq_one_letter_code
_entity_poly.pdbx_strand_id
1 'polypeptide(L)'
;MSPKPRVQWTVFMSQSAVSASSARQFCAGLNGAVVVFALLFVAAVMPVLWPNLPPAMVDYNNHLARMFVLARDGTAQAHPYYQVTWSLIPNLAMDLIVPGIGRHVGVEMANRLFYLLSQILIVTGAMALERAVKGRLQIAGFVALIFLYSMPFAFGFENFEFGLGCALWGFACAMWLQDRSWLVRLAAHTAFIALLFVAHMFALGIYGFAVGLHELWRAWSRHASLRETFARFSALAIPSMLLAALMIAAHSSVGGSGNVWAFSYKATWILHILSGYSMIVSEIGVLALIWLIVALARRSALRFEQSAVWLLTGFSALYVAIPFRLFDTAFVDMRIIVVLGLIMPAFVSVSFPDLTWRRIALALAAAITIINVAELTSVWLSYRDDFAAARKSFELLPKGAVVLAAQTGDGGDPPADLRIYPMFNVPTLAVHYADAFVPHLFTMPGKQPVSPRTPWKRFEFPERGFLPVKFLTHIAEREIGRAHV
;
A
#
# COMPACT_ATOMS: atom_id res chain seq x y z
N MET A 1 14.42 73.27 34.57
CA MET A 1 13.55 72.12 34.33
C MET A 1 12.96 72.24 32.93
N SER A 2 13.52 71.50 31.99
CA SER A 2 13.13 71.51 30.56
C SER A 2 12.23 70.31 30.28
N PRO A 3 11.12 70.39 29.56
CA PRO A 3 10.23 69.25 29.32
C PRO A 3 10.77 68.37 28.19
N LYS A 4 10.77 67.04 28.43
CA LYS A 4 11.16 66.00 27.48
C LYS A 4 10.12 65.90 26.31
N PRO A 5 10.55 65.69 25.06
CA PRO A 5 9.63 65.50 23.96
C PRO A 5 8.93 64.13 24.01
N ARG A 6 7.61 64.12 23.86
CA ARG A 6 6.80 62.91 23.64
C ARG A 6 7.01 62.41 22.20
N VAL A 7 7.54 61.19 22.11
CA VAL A 7 7.56 60.45 20.82
C VAL A 7 6.16 59.96 20.54
N GLN A 8 5.51 60.52 19.48
CA GLN A 8 4.29 59.99 18.92
C GLN A 8 4.63 58.84 17.98
N TRP A 9 4.27 57.61 18.36
CA TRP A 9 4.29 56.46 17.47
C TRP A 9 3.09 56.51 16.55
N THR A 10 3.29 56.93 15.29
CA THR A 10 2.29 56.80 14.21
C THR A 10 2.40 55.39 13.68
N VAL A 11 1.47 54.53 14.08
CA VAL A 11 1.31 53.20 13.50
C VAL A 11 0.75 53.36 12.10
N PHE A 12 1.60 53.25 11.08
CA PHE A 12 1.17 53.05 9.70
C PHE A 12 0.57 51.65 9.55
N MET A 13 -0.74 51.51 9.79
CA MET A 13 -1.49 50.35 9.28
C MET A 13 -1.67 50.55 7.77
N SER A 14 -0.76 49.98 6.99
CA SER A 14 -1.00 49.69 5.59
C SER A 14 -2.06 48.59 5.52
N GLN A 15 -3.32 49.00 5.49
CA GLN A 15 -4.41 48.12 5.01
C GLN A 15 -4.23 47.96 3.51
N SER A 16 -3.49 46.92 3.11
CA SER A 16 -3.59 46.39 1.76
C SER A 16 -5.01 45.84 1.61
N ALA A 17 -5.88 46.65 1.05
CA ALA A 17 -7.20 46.25 0.59
C ALA A 17 -7.00 45.16 -0.49
N VAL A 18 -6.95 43.92 -0.10
CA VAL A 18 -7.12 42.77 -1.02
C VAL A 18 -8.51 42.98 -1.61
N SER A 19 -8.59 43.36 -2.90
CA SER A 19 -9.85 43.66 -3.53
C SER A 19 -10.79 42.47 -3.41
N ALA A 20 -12.06 42.68 -3.14
CA ALA A 20 -13.08 41.63 -3.03
C ALA A 20 -13.13 40.73 -4.28
N SER A 21 -12.63 41.19 -5.42
CA SER A 21 -12.46 40.42 -6.66
C SER A 21 -11.35 39.36 -6.55
N SER A 22 -10.20 39.69 -5.95
CA SER A 22 -9.11 38.71 -5.78
C SER A 22 -9.46 37.64 -4.75
N ALA A 23 -10.20 37.97 -3.69
CA ALA A 23 -10.72 37.01 -2.73
C ALA A 23 -11.76 36.07 -3.37
N ARG A 24 -12.69 36.57 -4.19
CA ARG A 24 -13.66 35.77 -4.93
C ARG A 24 -12.99 34.84 -5.97
N GLN A 25 -11.98 35.35 -6.70
CA GLN A 25 -11.20 34.54 -7.64
C GLN A 25 -10.39 33.45 -6.93
N PHE A 26 -9.83 33.73 -5.76
CA PHE A 26 -9.13 32.77 -4.93
C PHE A 26 -10.08 31.66 -4.42
N CYS A 27 -11.26 32.01 -3.89
CA CYS A 27 -12.27 31.07 -3.44
C CYS A 27 -12.84 30.24 -4.61
N ALA A 28 -13.10 30.83 -5.76
CA ALA A 28 -13.57 30.12 -6.96
C ALA A 28 -12.50 29.11 -7.46
N GLY A 29 -11.23 29.48 -7.42
CA GLY A 29 -10.14 28.60 -7.79
C GLY A 29 -9.92 27.45 -6.79
N LEU A 30 -10.17 27.66 -5.50
CA LEU A 30 -10.11 26.62 -4.48
C LEU A 30 -11.24 25.60 -4.67
N ASN A 31 -12.46 26.09 -4.91
CA ASN A 31 -13.61 25.23 -5.19
C ASN A 31 -13.38 24.39 -6.46
N GLY A 32 -12.81 24.99 -7.51
CA GLY A 32 -12.47 24.24 -8.73
C GLY A 32 -11.47 23.09 -8.51
N ALA A 33 -10.42 23.31 -7.70
CA ALA A 33 -9.46 22.25 -7.38
C ALA A 33 -10.10 21.11 -6.54
N VAL A 34 -10.99 21.43 -5.61
CA VAL A 34 -11.74 20.44 -4.82
C VAL A 34 -12.65 19.61 -5.73
N VAL A 35 -13.35 20.24 -6.66
CA VAL A 35 -14.20 19.53 -7.62
C VAL A 35 -13.36 18.60 -8.50
N VAL A 36 -12.25 19.07 -9.06
CA VAL A 36 -11.34 18.25 -9.86
C VAL A 36 -10.81 17.08 -9.04
N PHE A 37 -10.40 17.30 -7.80
CA PHE A 37 -9.94 16.23 -6.91
C PHE A 37 -11.04 15.19 -6.67
N ALA A 38 -12.26 15.63 -6.35
CA ALA A 38 -13.37 14.71 -6.08
C ALA A 38 -13.73 13.87 -7.32
N LEU A 39 -13.76 14.47 -8.51
CA LEU A 39 -14.01 13.77 -9.77
C LEU A 39 -12.89 12.75 -10.07
N LEU A 40 -11.63 13.13 -9.89
CA LEU A 40 -10.50 12.22 -10.07
C LEU A 40 -10.52 11.07 -9.07
N PHE A 41 -10.84 11.35 -7.81
CA PHE A 41 -10.96 10.32 -6.79
C PHE A 41 -12.07 9.31 -7.11
N VAL A 42 -13.26 9.78 -7.50
CA VAL A 42 -14.35 8.91 -7.93
C VAL A 42 -13.92 8.08 -9.15
N ALA A 43 -13.33 8.71 -10.17
CA ALA A 43 -12.84 8.01 -11.35
C ALA A 43 -11.78 6.95 -10.99
N ALA A 44 -10.88 7.28 -10.04
CA ALA A 44 -9.83 6.38 -9.61
C ALA A 44 -10.36 5.13 -8.88
N VAL A 45 -11.40 5.24 -8.07
CA VAL A 45 -11.90 4.09 -7.29
C VAL A 45 -12.94 3.24 -8.05
N MET A 46 -13.52 3.75 -9.14
CA MET A 46 -14.57 3.06 -9.89
C MET A 46 -14.17 1.69 -10.45
N PRO A 47 -12.98 1.46 -11.01
CA PRO A 47 -12.61 0.15 -11.54
C PRO A 47 -12.69 -0.97 -10.50
N VAL A 48 -12.28 -0.68 -9.27
CA VAL A 48 -12.31 -1.67 -8.17
C VAL A 48 -13.73 -2.08 -7.81
N LEU A 49 -14.69 -1.16 -7.92
CA LEU A 49 -16.10 -1.40 -7.58
C LEU A 49 -16.92 -1.99 -8.73
N TRP A 50 -16.41 -1.99 -9.96
CA TRP A 50 -17.18 -2.46 -11.12
C TRP A 50 -17.31 -3.98 -11.11
N PRO A 51 -18.52 -4.56 -10.86
CA PRO A 51 -18.68 -6.00 -10.63
C PRO A 51 -18.26 -6.88 -11.82
N ASN A 52 -18.49 -6.39 -13.06
CA ASN A 52 -18.19 -7.12 -14.29
C ASN A 52 -16.74 -6.94 -14.78
N LEU A 53 -15.89 -6.28 -13.99
CA LEU A 53 -14.50 -6.05 -14.28
C LEU A 53 -13.65 -6.90 -13.32
N PRO A 54 -13.08 -8.05 -13.73
CA PRO A 54 -12.31 -8.89 -12.83
C PRO A 54 -11.01 -8.17 -12.46
N PRO A 55 -10.65 -8.12 -11.17
CA PRO A 55 -9.36 -7.57 -10.76
C PRO A 55 -8.20 -8.43 -11.27
N ALA A 56 -7.62 -8.01 -12.40
CA ALA A 56 -6.54 -8.74 -13.06
C ALA A 56 -5.18 -8.37 -12.41
N MET A 57 -5.00 -8.76 -11.14
CA MET A 57 -3.78 -8.61 -10.35
C MET A 57 -3.16 -9.97 -10.06
N VAL A 58 -1.84 -10.01 -9.85
CA VAL A 58 -1.10 -11.28 -9.71
C VAL A 58 -1.64 -12.13 -8.55
N ASP A 59 -1.77 -11.55 -7.35
CA ASP A 59 -2.11 -12.29 -6.13
C ASP A 59 -3.60 -12.31 -5.79
N TYR A 60 -4.43 -11.53 -6.51
CA TYR A 60 -5.85 -11.38 -6.21
C TYR A 60 -6.60 -12.71 -6.07
N ASN A 61 -6.42 -13.61 -7.03
CA ASN A 61 -7.15 -14.88 -7.06
C ASN A 61 -6.78 -15.79 -5.89
N ASN A 62 -5.51 -15.78 -5.50
CA ASN A 62 -5.02 -16.55 -4.38
C ASN A 62 -5.57 -16.00 -3.05
N HIS A 63 -5.58 -14.69 -2.91
CA HIS A 63 -6.22 -14.03 -1.77
C HIS A 63 -7.72 -14.34 -1.71
N LEU A 64 -8.44 -14.21 -2.83
CA LEU A 64 -9.87 -14.51 -2.89
C LEU A 64 -10.18 -15.94 -2.47
N ALA A 65 -9.43 -16.91 -2.97
CA ALA A 65 -9.57 -18.33 -2.62
C ALA A 65 -9.34 -18.57 -1.12
N ARG A 66 -8.32 -17.93 -0.54
CA ARG A 66 -8.05 -18.01 0.90
C ARG A 66 -9.18 -17.38 1.73
N MET A 67 -9.70 -16.21 1.31
CA MET A 67 -10.83 -15.57 1.99
C MET A 67 -12.09 -16.42 1.95
N PHE A 68 -12.31 -17.16 0.88
CA PHE A 68 -13.41 -18.11 0.77
C PHE A 68 -13.31 -19.23 1.82
N VAL A 69 -12.12 -19.83 2.00
CA VAL A 69 -11.87 -20.83 3.04
C VAL A 69 -12.17 -20.25 4.43
N LEU A 70 -11.65 -19.05 4.72
CA LEU A 70 -11.85 -18.36 6.00
C LEU A 70 -13.32 -18.01 6.27
N ALA A 71 -14.06 -17.57 5.25
CA ALA A 71 -15.46 -17.20 5.40
C ALA A 71 -16.36 -18.40 5.78
N ARG A 72 -15.93 -19.62 5.42
CA ARG A 72 -16.66 -20.88 5.69
C ARG A 72 -16.16 -21.61 6.93
N ASP A 73 -15.07 -21.15 7.54
CA ASP A 73 -14.53 -21.77 8.74
C ASP A 73 -15.54 -21.70 9.89
N GLY A 74 -15.61 -22.82 10.66
CA GLY A 74 -16.58 -22.96 11.74
C GLY A 74 -18.04 -23.16 11.30
N THR A 75 -18.32 -23.33 10.00
CA THR A 75 -19.66 -23.63 9.48
C THR A 75 -19.79 -25.10 9.05
N ALA A 76 -21.03 -25.56 8.82
CA ALA A 76 -21.27 -26.89 8.24
C ALA A 76 -20.70 -27.07 6.83
N GLN A 77 -20.33 -25.96 6.19
CA GLN A 77 -19.73 -25.93 4.84
C GLN A 77 -18.22 -25.68 4.88
N ALA A 78 -17.55 -25.96 6.00
CA ALA A 78 -16.10 -25.83 6.11
C ALA A 78 -15.38 -26.56 4.98
N HIS A 79 -14.27 -25.98 4.48
CA HIS A 79 -13.57 -26.51 3.32
C HIS A 79 -12.99 -27.92 3.61
N PRO A 80 -13.17 -28.91 2.70
CA PRO A 80 -12.79 -30.30 3.00
C PRO A 80 -11.25 -30.48 3.14
N TYR A 81 -10.47 -29.71 2.40
CA TYR A 81 -9.01 -29.88 2.30
C TYR A 81 -8.20 -28.91 3.15
N TYR A 82 -8.78 -27.77 3.52
CA TYR A 82 -8.07 -26.74 4.29
C TYR A 82 -8.65 -26.60 5.69
N GLN A 83 -7.79 -26.18 6.60
CA GLN A 83 -8.14 -25.86 7.98
C GLN A 83 -7.60 -24.49 8.34
N VAL A 84 -8.24 -23.85 9.30
CA VAL A 84 -7.84 -22.54 9.83
C VAL A 84 -7.24 -22.74 11.21
N THR A 85 -6.05 -22.16 11.42
CA THR A 85 -5.39 -22.16 12.72
C THR A 85 -4.89 -20.74 13.00
N TRP A 86 -5.56 -20.08 13.91
CA TRP A 86 -5.17 -18.73 14.32
C TRP A 86 -3.97 -18.76 15.24
N SER A 87 -2.99 -17.91 14.96
CA SER A 87 -1.80 -17.70 15.77
C SER A 87 -1.42 -16.23 15.76
N LEU A 88 -0.51 -15.80 16.63
CA LEU A 88 -0.02 -14.44 16.66
C LEU A 88 0.97 -14.22 15.52
N ILE A 89 0.46 -13.94 14.34
CA ILE A 89 1.24 -13.63 13.13
C ILE A 89 0.82 -12.27 12.58
N PRO A 90 1.71 -11.56 11.87
CA PRO A 90 1.36 -10.30 11.21
C PRO A 90 0.58 -10.52 9.91
N ASN A 91 0.16 -9.43 9.27
CA ASN A 91 -0.43 -9.40 7.92
C ASN A 91 -1.81 -10.07 7.81
N LEU A 92 -2.65 -9.92 8.83
CA LEU A 92 -3.97 -10.56 8.95
C LEU A 92 -5.15 -9.63 8.69
N ALA A 93 -4.97 -8.35 8.31
CA ALA A 93 -6.10 -7.42 8.19
C ALA A 93 -7.17 -7.93 7.23
N MET A 94 -6.77 -8.38 6.05
CA MET A 94 -7.67 -8.94 5.07
C MET A 94 -8.35 -10.22 5.59
N ASP A 95 -7.58 -11.10 6.24
CA ASP A 95 -8.05 -12.37 6.78
C ASP A 95 -9.11 -12.20 7.90
N LEU A 96 -9.06 -11.08 8.63
CA LEU A 96 -10.03 -10.74 9.66
C LEU A 96 -11.25 -9.98 9.09
N ILE A 97 -11.03 -9.06 8.15
CA ILE A 97 -12.07 -8.15 7.66
C ILE A 97 -12.92 -8.79 6.55
N VAL A 98 -12.27 -9.34 5.52
CA VAL A 98 -12.96 -9.82 4.32
C VAL A 98 -13.90 -11.00 4.59
N PRO A 99 -13.52 -12.05 5.36
CA PRO A 99 -14.42 -13.16 5.63
C PRO A 99 -15.69 -12.73 6.39
N GLY A 100 -15.55 -11.79 7.35
CA GLY A 100 -16.67 -11.25 8.12
C GLY A 100 -17.71 -10.57 7.22
N ILE A 101 -17.24 -9.67 6.34
CA ILE A 101 -18.09 -8.96 5.36
C ILE A 101 -18.60 -9.94 4.30
N GLY A 102 -17.76 -10.87 3.86
CA GLY A 102 -18.04 -11.84 2.79
C GLY A 102 -19.19 -12.79 3.09
N ARG A 103 -19.45 -13.07 4.36
CA ARG A 103 -20.64 -13.85 4.79
C ARG A 103 -21.98 -13.15 4.46
N HIS A 104 -21.96 -11.83 4.28
CA HIS A 104 -23.16 -11.03 4.02
C HIS A 104 -23.31 -10.61 2.56
N VAL A 105 -22.21 -10.24 1.90
CA VAL A 105 -22.24 -9.67 0.53
C VAL A 105 -21.51 -10.54 -0.51
N GLY A 106 -21.00 -11.70 -0.12
CA GLY A 106 -20.15 -12.54 -0.93
C GLY A 106 -18.66 -12.14 -0.84
N VAL A 107 -17.77 -13.12 -0.94
CA VAL A 107 -16.33 -12.93 -0.71
C VAL A 107 -15.70 -12.04 -1.79
N GLU A 108 -16.15 -12.16 -3.03
CA GLU A 108 -15.65 -11.32 -4.15
C GLU A 108 -15.94 -9.84 -3.90
N MET A 109 -17.18 -9.49 -3.52
CA MET A 109 -17.54 -8.11 -3.22
C MET A 109 -16.84 -7.60 -1.97
N ALA A 110 -16.74 -8.43 -0.92
CA ALA A 110 -16.02 -8.08 0.30
C ALA A 110 -14.54 -7.76 0.03
N ASN A 111 -13.90 -8.53 -0.88
CA ASN A 111 -12.53 -8.28 -1.29
C ASN A 111 -12.39 -6.92 -2.01
N ARG A 112 -13.31 -6.61 -2.92
CA ARG A 112 -13.35 -5.29 -3.60
C ARG A 112 -13.56 -4.14 -2.61
N LEU A 113 -14.42 -4.31 -1.61
CA LEU A 113 -14.62 -3.31 -0.56
C LEU A 113 -13.38 -3.12 0.31
N PHE A 114 -12.58 -4.17 0.52
CA PHE A 114 -11.31 -4.07 1.22
C PHE A 114 -10.28 -3.24 0.42
N TYR A 115 -10.19 -3.44 -0.91
CA TYR A 115 -9.38 -2.60 -1.79
C TYR A 115 -9.83 -1.14 -1.77
N LEU A 116 -11.15 -0.91 -1.90
CA LEU A 116 -11.69 0.45 -1.81
C LEU A 116 -11.32 1.13 -0.48
N LEU A 117 -11.45 0.40 0.63
CA LEU A 117 -11.07 0.90 1.94
C LEU A 117 -9.58 1.25 1.99
N SER A 118 -8.72 0.40 1.43
CA SER A 118 -7.27 0.65 1.35
C SER A 118 -6.96 1.92 0.56
N GLN A 119 -7.60 2.13 -0.60
CA GLN A 119 -7.44 3.34 -1.41
C GLN A 119 -7.92 4.60 -0.68
N ILE A 120 -9.07 4.53 0.01
CA ILE A 120 -9.58 5.63 0.85
C ILE A 120 -8.58 5.96 1.96
N LEU A 121 -8.05 4.95 2.65
CA LEU A 121 -7.09 5.16 3.74
C LEU A 121 -5.77 5.76 3.25
N ILE A 122 -5.27 5.37 2.09
CA ILE A 122 -4.04 5.95 1.51
C ILE A 122 -4.26 7.43 1.19
N VAL A 123 -5.32 7.77 0.45
CA VAL A 123 -5.58 9.15 0.04
C VAL A 123 -5.85 10.04 1.24
N THR A 124 -6.75 9.61 2.12
CA THR A 124 -7.10 10.39 3.32
C THR A 124 -5.96 10.44 4.33
N GLY A 125 -5.13 9.38 4.44
CA GLY A 125 -3.95 9.34 5.30
C GLY A 125 -2.87 10.32 4.82
N ALA A 126 -2.59 10.38 3.51
CA ALA A 126 -1.66 11.37 2.94
C ALA A 126 -2.16 12.80 3.17
N MET A 127 -3.46 13.05 2.98
CA MET A 127 -4.08 14.35 3.25
C MET A 127 -4.04 14.69 4.76
N ALA A 128 -4.32 13.73 5.63
CA ALA A 128 -4.26 13.90 7.08
C ALA A 128 -2.83 14.26 7.53
N LEU A 129 -1.83 13.58 6.98
CA LEU A 129 -0.42 13.88 7.26
C LEU A 129 -0.06 15.29 6.79
N GLU A 130 -0.45 15.68 5.58
CA GLU A 130 -0.25 17.04 5.09
C GLU A 130 -0.92 18.08 5.98
N ARG A 131 -2.15 17.84 6.42
CA ARG A 131 -2.88 18.72 7.33
C ARG A 131 -2.20 18.81 8.70
N ALA A 132 -1.64 17.70 9.18
CA ALA A 132 -0.93 17.65 10.46
C ALA A 132 0.37 18.45 10.43
N VAL A 133 1.11 18.39 9.33
CA VAL A 133 2.41 19.07 9.16
C VAL A 133 2.24 20.54 8.82
N LYS A 134 1.40 20.86 7.82
CA LYS A 134 1.27 22.22 7.26
C LYS A 134 0.10 23.03 7.82
N GLY A 135 -0.82 22.41 8.56
CA GLY A 135 -2.06 23.05 8.98
C GLY A 135 -3.09 23.28 7.87
N ARG A 136 -2.80 22.88 6.63
CA ARG A 136 -3.65 23.05 5.44
C ARG A 136 -3.43 21.94 4.42
N LEU A 137 -4.38 21.74 3.50
CA LEU A 137 -4.27 20.82 2.38
C LEU A 137 -3.76 21.56 1.13
N GLN A 138 -2.88 20.92 0.38
CA GLN A 138 -2.32 21.43 -0.88
C GLN A 138 -2.27 20.39 -1.97
N ILE A 139 -1.32 19.46 -1.90
CA ILE A 139 -0.96 18.55 -3.00
C ILE A 139 -1.02 17.08 -2.66
N ALA A 140 -0.99 16.69 -1.37
CA ALA A 140 -0.83 15.30 -0.97
C ALA A 140 -1.95 14.40 -1.50
N GLY A 141 -3.21 14.88 -1.52
CA GLY A 141 -4.32 14.14 -2.09
C GLY A 141 -4.13 13.85 -3.59
N PHE A 142 -3.72 14.85 -4.39
CA PHE A 142 -3.48 14.67 -5.82
C PHE A 142 -2.32 13.70 -6.09
N VAL A 143 -1.23 13.81 -5.31
CA VAL A 143 -0.09 12.89 -5.44
C VAL A 143 -0.50 11.48 -5.02
N ALA A 144 -1.33 11.33 -3.97
CA ALA A 144 -1.83 10.03 -3.57
C ALA A 144 -2.65 9.35 -4.69
N LEU A 145 -3.47 10.10 -5.43
CA LEU A 145 -4.22 9.57 -6.59
C LEU A 145 -3.29 9.00 -7.68
N ILE A 146 -2.13 9.64 -7.91
CA ILE A 146 -1.14 9.16 -8.89
C ILE A 146 -0.59 7.79 -8.50
N PHE A 147 -0.43 7.51 -7.19
CA PHE A 147 0.16 6.28 -6.67
C PHE A 147 -0.84 5.15 -6.41
N LEU A 148 -2.17 5.38 -6.54
CA LEU A 148 -3.18 4.36 -6.22
C LEU A 148 -3.04 3.08 -7.04
N TYR A 149 -2.58 3.18 -8.29
CA TYR A 149 -2.38 2.05 -9.20
C TYR A 149 -0.92 1.76 -9.48
N SER A 150 -0.09 2.02 -8.48
CA SER A 150 1.34 1.73 -8.48
C SER A 150 1.63 0.23 -8.59
N MET A 151 2.89 -0.10 -8.82
CA MET A 151 3.35 -1.47 -8.97
C MET A 151 2.89 -2.42 -7.83
N PRO A 152 2.95 -2.06 -6.53
CA PRO A 152 2.43 -2.90 -5.45
C PRO A 152 0.95 -3.25 -5.59
N PHE A 153 0.12 -2.33 -6.10
CA PHE A 153 -1.29 -2.60 -6.37
C PHE A 153 -1.45 -3.67 -7.45
N ALA A 154 -0.75 -3.55 -8.57
CA ALA A 154 -0.84 -4.51 -9.67
C ALA A 154 -0.34 -5.93 -9.28
N PHE A 155 0.58 -6.03 -8.33
CA PHE A 155 0.92 -7.31 -7.69
C PHE A 155 -0.22 -7.86 -6.82
N GLY A 156 -1.11 -7.03 -6.31
CA GLY A 156 -2.16 -7.45 -5.37
C GLY A 156 -1.66 -7.52 -3.92
N PHE A 157 -0.75 -6.62 -3.50
CA PHE A 157 -0.25 -6.57 -2.12
C PHE A 157 -1.26 -5.90 -1.17
N GLU A 158 -2.44 -6.51 -1.05
CA GLU A 158 -3.63 -5.97 -0.40
C GLU A 158 -3.39 -5.54 1.05
N ASN A 159 -2.82 -6.42 1.86
CA ASN A 159 -2.52 -6.10 3.26
C ASN A 159 -1.48 -4.98 3.40
N PHE A 160 -0.53 -4.88 2.44
CA PHE A 160 0.45 -3.79 2.42
C PHE A 160 -0.23 -2.46 2.13
N GLU A 161 -1.09 -2.39 1.12
CA GLU A 161 -1.84 -1.17 0.74
C GLU A 161 -2.71 -0.67 1.90
N PHE A 162 -3.47 -1.56 2.53
CA PHE A 162 -4.24 -1.25 3.74
C PHE A 162 -3.35 -0.73 4.88
N GLY A 163 -2.26 -1.47 5.16
CA GLY A 163 -1.30 -1.09 6.20
C GLY A 163 -0.62 0.24 5.92
N LEU A 164 -0.30 0.55 4.65
CA LEU A 164 0.29 1.82 4.25
C LEU A 164 -0.65 2.99 4.54
N GLY A 165 -1.94 2.85 4.20
CA GLY A 165 -2.96 3.83 4.55
C GLY A 165 -3.05 4.06 6.07
N CYS A 166 -3.06 2.97 6.85
CA CYS A 166 -3.03 3.07 8.33
C CYS A 166 -1.74 3.71 8.84
N ALA A 167 -0.57 3.44 8.24
CA ALA A 167 0.70 4.03 8.63
C ALA A 167 0.74 5.56 8.38
N LEU A 168 0.18 6.03 7.26
CA LEU A 168 0.04 7.46 6.99
C LEU A 168 -0.86 8.15 8.02
N TRP A 169 -2.00 7.55 8.37
CA TRP A 169 -2.86 8.04 9.45
C TRP A 169 -2.17 8.01 10.81
N GLY A 170 -1.41 6.94 11.10
CA GLY A 170 -0.60 6.83 12.32
C GLY A 170 0.44 7.93 12.41
N PHE A 171 1.14 8.22 11.31
CA PHE A 171 2.13 9.30 11.28
C PHE A 171 1.46 10.68 11.43
N ALA A 172 0.32 10.92 10.79
CA ALA A 172 -0.47 12.13 11.01
C ALA A 172 -0.88 12.30 12.48
N CYS A 173 -1.36 11.22 13.11
CA CYS A 173 -1.70 11.20 14.52
C CYS A 173 -0.49 11.50 15.41
N ALA A 174 0.68 10.90 15.13
CA ALA A 174 1.91 11.18 15.84
C ALA A 174 2.30 12.67 15.73
N MET A 175 2.12 13.30 14.55
CA MET A 175 2.34 14.74 14.37
C MET A 175 1.39 15.59 15.21
N TRP A 176 0.09 15.28 15.24
CA TRP A 176 -0.89 16.01 16.05
C TRP A 176 -0.65 15.87 17.55
N LEU A 177 -0.12 14.71 17.98
CA LEU A 177 0.12 14.40 19.38
C LEU A 177 1.56 14.66 19.86
N GLN A 178 2.43 15.19 18.99
CA GLN A 178 3.87 15.29 19.24
C GLN A 178 4.23 16.11 20.49
N ASP A 179 3.37 17.07 20.92
CA ASP A 179 3.57 17.91 22.10
C ASP A 179 2.61 17.57 23.25
N ARG A 180 1.87 16.44 23.15
CA ARG A 180 1.01 15.90 24.22
C ARG A 180 1.85 15.13 25.25
N SER A 181 1.21 14.84 26.38
CA SER A 181 1.86 14.08 27.47
C SER A 181 2.37 12.72 26.97
N TRP A 182 3.38 12.22 27.65
CA TRP A 182 4.00 10.93 27.34
C TRP A 182 2.98 9.78 27.30
N LEU A 183 2.02 9.74 28.26
CA LEU A 183 0.98 8.71 28.30
C LEU A 183 0.07 8.75 27.08
N VAL A 184 -0.32 9.93 26.60
CA VAL A 184 -1.16 10.07 25.38
C VAL A 184 -0.39 9.57 24.16
N ARG A 185 0.89 9.91 24.05
CA ARG A 185 1.74 9.43 22.95
C ARG A 185 1.97 7.92 23.03
N LEU A 186 2.23 7.38 24.22
CA LEU A 186 2.36 5.95 24.45
C LEU A 186 1.10 5.21 24.03
N ALA A 187 -0.07 5.67 24.45
CA ALA A 187 -1.36 5.05 24.09
C ALA A 187 -1.60 5.07 22.57
N ALA A 188 -1.33 6.21 21.91
CA ALA A 188 -1.45 6.33 20.47
C ALA A 188 -0.49 5.39 19.71
N HIS A 189 0.79 5.36 20.09
CA HIS A 189 1.76 4.47 19.49
C HIS A 189 1.40 2.99 19.71
N THR A 190 0.93 2.63 20.92
CA THR A 190 0.46 1.26 21.21
C THR A 190 -0.69 0.86 20.30
N ALA A 191 -1.68 1.73 20.13
CA ALA A 191 -2.82 1.46 19.26
C ALA A 191 -2.40 1.28 17.79
N PHE A 192 -1.55 2.17 17.26
CA PHE A 192 -1.08 2.07 15.88
C PHE A 192 -0.12 0.89 15.66
N ILE A 193 0.74 0.58 16.61
CA ILE A 193 1.64 -0.58 16.53
C ILE A 193 0.82 -1.88 16.50
N ALA A 194 -0.19 -2.03 17.36
CA ALA A 194 -1.08 -3.17 17.34
C ALA A 194 -1.87 -3.28 16.03
N LEU A 195 -2.47 -2.17 15.57
CA LEU A 195 -3.18 -2.11 14.29
C LEU A 195 -2.26 -2.48 13.12
N LEU A 196 -1.07 -1.89 13.05
CA LEU A 196 -0.13 -2.09 11.94
C LEU A 196 0.51 -3.48 11.97
N PHE A 197 0.70 -4.09 13.14
CA PHE A 197 1.09 -5.49 13.24
C PHE A 197 0.06 -6.40 12.57
N VAL A 198 -1.23 -6.20 12.91
CA VAL A 198 -2.32 -6.94 12.28
C VAL A 198 -2.43 -6.60 10.78
N ALA A 199 -2.28 -5.33 10.41
CA ALA A 199 -2.39 -4.89 9.03
C ALA A 199 -1.25 -5.43 8.16
N HIS A 200 0.00 -5.00 8.44
CA HIS A 200 1.16 -5.43 7.67
C HIS A 200 2.48 -5.05 8.37
N MET A 201 3.36 -6.06 8.62
CA MET A 201 4.62 -5.86 9.34
C MET A 201 5.52 -4.80 8.68
N PHE A 202 5.60 -4.77 7.34
CA PHE A 202 6.40 -3.77 6.64
C PHE A 202 5.84 -2.34 6.83
N ALA A 203 4.51 -2.18 6.87
CA ALA A 203 3.87 -0.90 7.16
C ALA A 203 4.13 -0.45 8.61
N LEU A 204 4.21 -1.40 9.56
CA LEU A 204 4.65 -1.12 10.92
C LEU A 204 6.10 -0.60 10.94
N GLY A 205 7.00 -1.23 10.19
CA GLY A 205 8.38 -0.76 10.03
C GLY A 205 8.46 0.65 9.45
N ILE A 206 7.68 0.95 8.41
CA ILE A 206 7.56 2.30 7.81
C ILE A 206 7.10 3.33 8.85
N TYR A 207 6.04 3.02 9.60
CA TYR A 207 5.53 3.90 10.65
C TYR A 207 6.58 4.20 11.71
N GLY A 208 7.21 3.16 12.26
CA GLY A 208 8.25 3.31 13.28
C GLY A 208 9.45 4.10 12.75
N PHE A 209 9.87 3.85 11.53
CA PHE A 209 10.99 4.53 10.90
C PHE A 209 10.68 6.02 10.63
N ALA A 210 9.50 6.34 10.07
CA ALA A 210 9.09 7.71 9.80
C ALA A 210 8.97 8.53 11.08
N VAL A 211 8.28 8.00 12.11
CA VAL A 211 8.16 8.64 13.41
C VAL A 211 9.54 8.77 14.09
N GLY A 212 10.35 7.72 14.02
CA GLY A 212 11.72 7.73 14.59
C GLY A 212 12.59 8.81 13.97
N LEU A 213 12.63 8.93 12.65
CA LEU A 213 13.36 9.99 11.94
C LEU A 213 12.87 11.38 12.33
N HIS A 214 11.55 11.56 12.41
CA HIS A 214 10.98 12.85 12.82
C HIS A 214 11.33 13.21 14.27
N GLU A 215 11.22 12.28 15.20
CA GLU A 215 11.62 12.53 16.61
C GLU A 215 13.12 12.77 16.74
N LEU A 216 13.95 12.09 15.94
CA LEU A 216 15.40 12.32 15.91
C LEU A 216 15.72 13.73 15.40
N TRP A 217 15.07 14.17 14.32
CA TRP A 217 15.16 15.55 13.86
C TRP A 217 14.75 16.55 14.96
N ARG A 218 13.63 16.30 15.65
CA ARG A 218 13.16 17.17 16.73
C ARG A 218 14.15 17.25 17.90
N ALA A 219 14.72 16.12 18.30
CA ALA A 219 15.73 16.08 19.35
C ALA A 219 16.96 16.89 18.96
N TRP A 220 17.42 16.72 17.72
CA TRP A 220 18.56 17.45 17.18
C TRP A 220 18.29 18.96 17.05
N SER A 221 17.16 19.34 16.45
CA SER A 221 16.81 20.75 16.20
C SER A 221 16.51 21.55 17.47
N ARG A 222 16.07 20.90 18.54
CA ARG A 222 15.78 21.52 19.84
C ARG A 222 16.95 21.41 20.83
N HIS A 223 18.08 20.85 20.42
CA HIS A 223 19.21 20.55 21.30
C HIS A 223 18.76 19.80 22.56
N ALA A 224 17.82 18.84 22.40
CA ALA A 224 17.24 18.09 23.51
C ALA A 224 18.31 17.30 24.25
N SER A 225 18.21 17.26 25.59
CA SER A 225 19.08 16.42 26.42
C SER A 225 18.85 14.92 26.08
N LEU A 226 19.83 14.07 26.40
CA LEU A 226 19.71 12.62 26.24
C LEU A 226 18.48 12.06 26.98
N ARG A 227 18.18 12.60 28.18
CA ARG A 227 17.01 12.19 28.97
C ARG A 227 15.70 12.52 28.26
N GLU A 228 15.57 13.71 27.68
CA GLU A 228 14.39 14.12 26.92
C GLU A 228 14.24 13.30 25.64
N THR A 229 15.35 13.07 24.93
CA THR A 229 15.39 12.24 23.73
C THR A 229 14.93 10.82 24.06
N PHE A 230 15.48 10.22 25.12
CA PHE A 230 15.08 8.89 25.58
C PHE A 230 13.59 8.85 25.96
N ALA A 231 13.09 9.83 26.70
CA ALA A 231 11.67 9.91 27.07
C ALA A 231 10.74 10.06 25.86
N ARG A 232 11.19 10.72 24.77
CA ARG A 232 10.44 10.82 23.53
C ARG A 232 10.39 9.48 22.80
N PHE A 233 11.53 8.84 22.62
CA PHE A 233 11.62 7.56 21.94
C PHE A 233 10.97 6.42 22.73
N SER A 234 10.95 6.45 24.07
CA SER A 234 10.35 5.39 24.87
C SER A 234 8.85 5.20 24.61
N ALA A 235 8.13 6.26 24.27
CA ALA A 235 6.70 6.16 23.92
C ALA A 235 6.45 5.29 22.67
N LEU A 236 7.38 5.28 21.70
CA LEU A 236 7.36 4.43 20.53
C LEU A 236 8.03 3.07 20.79
N ALA A 237 9.18 3.07 21.48
CA ALA A 237 10.00 1.88 21.69
C ALA A 237 9.35 0.84 22.60
N ILE A 238 8.73 1.29 23.73
CA ILE A 238 8.12 0.37 24.70
C ILE A 238 7.07 -0.54 24.05
N PRO A 239 6.04 -0.05 23.33
CA PRO A 239 5.07 -0.95 22.70
C PRO A 239 5.67 -1.78 21.58
N SER A 240 6.69 -1.28 20.86
CA SER A 240 7.40 -2.07 19.84
C SER A 240 8.18 -3.22 20.45
N MET A 241 8.88 -2.98 21.56
CA MET A 241 9.62 -4.01 22.29
C MET A 241 8.68 -5.02 22.94
N LEU A 242 7.55 -4.57 23.48
CA LEU A 242 6.53 -5.47 24.04
C LEU A 242 5.96 -6.39 22.95
N LEU A 243 5.64 -5.85 21.77
CA LEU A 243 5.18 -6.65 20.63
C LEU A 243 6.25 -7.67 20.22
N ALA A 244 7.52 -7.26 20.10
CA ALA A 244 8.61 -8.17 19.76
C ALA A 244 8.75 -9.30 20.81
N ALA A 245 8.66 -8.96 22.10
CA ALA A 245 8.68 -9.95 23.17
C ALA A 245 7.50 -10.93 23.12
N LEU A 246 6.28 -10.42 22.81
CA LEU A 246 5.11 -11.29 22.62
C LEU A 246 5.26 -12.22 21.40
N MET A 247 5.84 -11.74 20.29
CA MET A 247 6.12 -12.58 19.13
C MET A 247 7.13 -13.67 19.45
N ILE A 248 8.20 -13.36 20.17
CA ILE A 248 9.19 -14.35 20.62
C ILE A 248 8.53 -15.37 21.53
N ALA A 249 7.77 -14.94 22.53
CA ALA A 249 7.08 -15.82 23.46
C ALA A 249 6.05 -16.75 22.78
N ALA A 250 5.37 -16.25 21.73
CA ALA A 250 4.42 -17.00 20.94
C ALA A 250 5.09 -17.87 19.87
N HIS A 251 6.42 -17.91 19.79
CA HIS A 251 7.18 -18.61 18.73
C HIS A 251 6.71 -18.21 17.31
N SER A 252 6.27 -16.96 17.17
CA SER A 252 5.83 -16.43 15.88
C SER A 252 7.00 -16.38 14.90
N SER A 253 6.83 -16.99 13.72
CA SER A 253 7.79 -16.82 12.62
C SER A 253 7.42 -15.60 11.79
N VAL A 254 8.42 -14.84 11.35
CA VAL A 254 8.23 -13.70 10.43
C VAL A 254 8.44 -14.14 8.97
N GLY A 255 8.60 -15.41 8.73
CA GLY A 255 8.92 -16.01 7.43
C GLY A 255 10.31 -16.64 7.41
N GLY A 256 10.75 -17.05 6.22
CA GLY A 256 12.02 -17.72 6.02
C GLY A 256 13.26 -16.83 6.19
N SER A 257 14.44 -17.42 6.01
CA SER A 257 15.74 -16.76 6.18
C SER A 257 16.31 -16.16 4.88
N GLY A 258 15.59 -16.26 3.76
CA GLY A 258 16.09 -15.84 2.45
C GLY A 258 16.11 -14.33 2.29
N ASN A 259 17.30 -13.73 2.22
CA ASN A 259 17.50 -12.32 1.88
C ASN A 259 18.31 -12.24 0.58
N VAL A 260 17.81 -11.43 -0.38
CA VAL A 260 18.46 -11.27 -1.69
C VAL A 260 18.56 -9.78 -2.03
N TRP A 261 19.76 -9.31 -2.34
CA TRP A 261 20.00 -7.96 -2.86
C TRP A 261 20.09 -7.99 -4.37
N ALA A 262 19.28 -7.19 -5.05
CA ALA A 262 19.25 -7.05 -6.51
C ALA A 262 19.37 -5.57 -6.88
N PHE A 263 20.60 -5.04 -6.78
CA PHE A 263 20.87 -3.62 -6.99
C PHE A 263 20.53 -3.14 -8.41
N SER A 264 20.59 -4.02 -9.42
CA SER A 264 20.21 -3.70 -10.80
C SER A 264 18.75 -3.25 -10.94
N TYR A 265 17.84 -3.76 -10.12
CA TYR A 265 16.43 -3.39 -10.18
C TYR A 265 16.12 -2.05 -9.51
N LYS A 266 17.01 -1.53 -8.63
CA LYS A 266 16.68 -0.31 -7.86
C LYS A 266 16.47 0.91 -8.76
N ALA A 267 17.31 1.12 -9.76
CA ALA A 267 17.10 2.22 -10.71
C ALA A 267 15.81 2.03 -11.54
N THR A 268 15.54 0.79 -11.94
CA THR A 268 14.36 0.41 -12.71
C THR A 268 13.08 0.68 -11.94
N TRP A 269 13.02 0.32 -10.65
CA TRP A 269 11.83 0.56 -9.82
C TRP A 269 11.45 2.04 -9.73
N ILE A 270 12.41 2.96 -9.70
CA ILE A 270 12.12 4.41 -9.65
C ILE A 270 11.32 4.85 -10.88
N LEU A 271 11.65 4.31 -12.05
CA LEU A 271 10.97 4.67 -13.30
C LEU A 271 9.64 3.94 -13.49
N HIS A 272 9.51 2.71 -12.97
CA HIS A 272 8.36 1.84 -13.24
C HIS A 272 7.31 1.82 -12.11
N ILE A 273 7.45 2.68 -11.09
CA ILE A 273 6.63 2.58 -9.89
C ILE A 273 5.17 3.04 -10.06
N LEU A 274 4.91 4.00 -10.97
CA LEU A 274 3.60 4.65 -11.08
C LEU A 274 2.52 3.79 -11.77
N SER A 275 2.91 2.81 -12.58
CA SER A 275 1.98 1.90 -13.23
C SER A 275 2.54 0.50 -13.26
N GLY A 276 1.81 -0.46 -12.69
CA GLY A 276 2.17 -1.88 -12.74
C GLY A 276 1.85 -2.55 -14.06
N TYR A 277 1.05 -1.91 -14.91
CA TYR A 277 0.59 -2.48 -16.18
C TYR A 277 1.28 -1.89 -17.42
N SER A 278 2.00 -0.79 -17.30
CA SER A 278 2.73 -0.18 -18.41
C SER A 278 4.00 0.52 -17.94
N MET A 279 5.15 -0.03 -18.32
CA MET A 279 6.45 0.59 -18.07
C MET A 279 6.53 1.97 -18.74
N ILE A 280 6.09 2.09 -20.00
CA ILE A 280 6.13 3.35 -20.77
C ILE A 280 5.30 4.43 -20.10
N VAL A 281 4.08 4.10 -19.67
CA VAL A 281 3.20 5.05 -18.95
C VAL A 281 3.85 5.51 -17.66
N SER A 282 4.45 4.58 -16.92
CA SER A 282 5.16 4.89 -15.68
C SER A 282 6.37 5.79 -15.92
N GLU A 283 7.24 5.46 -16.88
CA GLU A 283 8.43 6.24 -17.24
C GLU A 283 8.08 7.68 -17.65
N ILE A 284 7.13 7.85 -18.56
CA ILE A 284 6.65 9.17 -18.99
C ILE A 284 6.09 9.94 -17.80
N GLY A 285 5.27 9.29 -16.96
CA GLY A 285 4.70 9.90 -15.76
C GLY A 285 5.76 10.37 -14.77
N VAL A 286 6.75 9.52 -14.48
CA VAL A 286 7.87 9.87 -13.58
C VAL A 286 8.71 11.02 -14.15
N LEU A 287 9.07 10.96 -15.43
CA LEU A 287 9.85 12.04 -16.07
C LEU A 287 9.10 13.36 -16.10
N ALA A 288 7.78 13.33 -16.33
CA ALA A 288 6.94 14.52 -16.29
C ALA A 288 6.82 15.11 -14.86
N LEU A 289 6.73 14.26 -13.83
CA LEU A 289 6.79 14.71 -12.43
C LEU A 289 8.14 15.31 -12.07
N ILE A 290 9.24 14.67 -12.47
CA ILE A 290 10.60 15.20 -12.26
C ILE A 290 10.73 16.55 -12.94
N TRP A 291 10.29 16.68 -14.20
CA TRP A 291 10.30 17.95 -14.93
C TRP A 291 9.53 19.03 -14.17
N LEU A 292 8.31 18.72 -13.68
CA LEU A 292 7.51 19.68 -12.92
C LEU A 292 8.22 20.11 -11.63
N ILE A 293 8.76 19.17 -10.87
CA ILE A 293 9.50 19.44 -9.63
C ILE A 293 10.70 20.35 -9.90
N VAL A 294 11.52 20.03 -10.91
CA VAL A 294 12.69 20.84 -11.30
C VAL A 294 12.27 22.24 -11.78
N ALA A 295 11.20 22.32 -12.59
CA ALA A 295 10.67 23.59 -13.08
C ALA A 295 10.15 24.49 -11.95
N LEU A 296 9.48 23.94 -10.95
CA LEU A 296 9.03 24.66 -9.76
C LEU A 296 10.20 25.02 -8.82
N ALA A 297 11.17 24.13 -8.64
CA ALA A 297 12.36 24.40 -7.84
C ALA A 297 13.18 25.56 -8.39
N ARG A 298 13.41 25.61 -9.73
CA ARG A 298 14.11 26.72 -10.41
C ARG A 298 13.41 28.06 -10.25
N ARG A 299 12.11 28.06 -9.91
CA ARG A 299 11.31 29.27 -9.64
C ARG A 299 11.16 29.57 -8.15
N SER A 300 11.93 28.88 -7.30
CA SER A 300 11.82 29.00 -5.84
C SER A 300 10.40 28.77 -5.32
N ALA A 301 9.60 27.99 -6.06
CA ALA A 301 8.19 27.71 -5.74
C ALA A 301 8.03 26.58 -4.70
N LEU A 302 9.11 25.84 -4.40
CA LEU A 302 9.12 24.75 -3.43
C LEU A 302 9.77 25.21 -2.13
N ARG A 303 9.09 24.95 -1.01
CA ARG A 303 9.65 25.13 0.34
C ARG A 303 9.55 23.83 1.08
N PHE A 304 10.68 23.36 1.60
CA PHE A 304 10.77 22.15 2.38
C PHE A 304 10.63 22.46 3.87
N GLU A 305 9.80 21.70 4.54
CA GLU A 305 9.79 21.66 6.01
C GLU A 305 11.15 21.17 6.51
N GLN A 306 11.58 21.65 7.64
CA GLN A 306 12.95 21.36 8.15
C GLN A 306 13.20 19.85 8.34
N SER A 307 12.19 19.09 8.73
CA SER A 307 12.28 17.63 8.89
C SER A 307 12.26 16.86 7.54
N ALA A 308 11.90 17.52 6.43
CA ALA A 308 11.82 16.88 5.11
C ALA A 308 13.15 16.23 4.69
N VAL A 309 14.27 16.92 4.95
CA VAL A 309 15.61 16.40 4.60
C VAL A 309 15.93 15.11 5.34
N TRP A 310 15.58 15.02 6.64
CA TRP A 310 15.79 13.81 7.43
C TRP A 310 14.97 12.62 6.93
N LEU A 311 13.69 12.86 6.59
CA LEU A 311 12.82 11.84 6.01
C LEU A 311 13.32 11.40 4.63
N LEU A 312 13.62 12.35 3.76
CA LEU A 312 14.11 12.05 2.41
C LEU A 312 15.44 11.27 2.47
N THR A 313 16.41 11.75 3.24
CA THR A 313 17.72 11.09 3.37
C THR A 313 17.60 9.72 4.02
N GLY A 314 16.82 9.61 5.11
CA GLY A 314 16.63 8.35 5.84
C GLY A 314 15.95 7.29 4.98
N PHE A 315 14.85 7.62 4.31
CA PHE A 315 14.16 6.68 3.42
C PHE A 315 14.96 6.36 2.16
N SER A 316 15.74 7.31 1.60
CA SER A 316 16.65 7.05 0.49
C SER A 316 17.77 6.09 0.89
N ALA A 317 18.36 6.29 2.08
CA ALA A 317 19.36 5.37 2.63
C ALA A 317 18.75 3.98 2.87
N LEU A 318 17.53 3.92 3.43
CA LEU A 318 16.81 2.66 3.61
C LEU A 318 16.55 1.99 2.27
N TYR A 319 16.13 2.72 1.22
CA TYR A 319 15.91 2.18 -0.12
C TYR A 319 17.16 1.53 -0.69
N VAL A 320 18.31 2.16 -0.55
CA VAL A 320 19.57 1.60 -1.01
C VAL A 320 19.97 0.36 -0.20
N ALA A 321 19.79 0.40 1.12
CA ALA A 321 20.25 -0.65 2.03
C ALA A 321 19.34 -1.88 2.07
N ILE A 322 18.01 -1.72 1.89
CA ILE A 322 17.06 -2.83 2.04
C ILE A 322 17.19 -3.83 0.88
N PRO A 323 17.14 -5.15 1.14
CA PRO A 323 17.20 -6.15 0.07
C PRO A 323 15.92 -6.12 -0.79
N PHE A 324 16.02 -6.64 -2.01
CA PHE A 324 14.89 -6.93 -2.89
C PHE A 324 13.94 -7.96 -2.26
N ARG A 325 14.51 -9.05 -1.68
CA ARG A 325 13.78 -10.07 -0.92
C ARG A 325 14.24 -10.05 0.53
N LEU A 326 13.28 -9.90 1.46
CA LEU A 326 13.50 -9.89 2.91
C LEU A 326 12.58 -10.91 3.58
N PHE A 327 13.12 -11.85 4.37
CA PHE A 327 12.35 -12.95 4.99
C PHE A 327 11.43 -13.67 4.01
N ASP A 328 11.96 -14.03 2.85
CA ASP A 328 11.26 -14.65 1.71
C ASP A 328 10.06 -13.83 1.16
N THR A 329 9.99 -12.54 1.48
CA THR A 329 9.05 -11.61 0.86
C THR A 329 9.78 -10.80 -0.21
N ALA A 330 9.39 -10.96 -1.47
CA ALA A 330 9.99 -10.22 -2.59
C ALA A 330 9.44 -8.80 -2.74
N PHE A 331 10.11 -7.99 -3.55
CA PHE A 331 9.70 -6.64 -3.92
C PHE A 331 9.56 -5.68 -2.71
N VAL A 332 10.43 -5.86 -1.71
CA VAL A 332 10.37 -5.05 -0.48
C VAL A 332 10.89 -3.63 -0.74
N ASP A 333 11.95 -3.50 -1.52
CA ASP A 333 12.61 -2.22 -1.80
C ASP A 333 11.74 -1.26 -2.61
N MET A 334 11.01 -1.73 -3.64
CA MET A 334 10.15 -0.85 -4.44
C MET A 334 9.04 -0.17 -3.62
N ARG A 335 8.60 -0.79 -2.53
CA ARG A 335 7.57 -0.23 -1.63
C ARG A 335 8.03 1.06 -0.97
N ILE A 336 9.35 1.23 -0.74
CA ILE A 336 9.91 2.47 -0.17
C ILE A 336 9.70 3.67 -1.08
N ILE A 337 9.71 3.47 -2.40
CA ILE A 337 9.49 4.57 -3.37
C ILE A 337 8.05 5.08 -3.26
N VAL A 338 7.06 4.17 -3.17
CA VAL A 338 5.65 4.54 -2.94
C VAL A 338 5.50 5.29 -1.63
N VAL A 339 6.13 4.81 -0.57
CA VAL A 339 6.13 5.46 0.75
C VAL A 339 6.68 6.87 0.67
N LEU A 340 7.83 7.08 0.02
CA LEU A 340 8.40 8.41 -0.20
C LEU A 340 7.44 9.30 -1.01
N GLY A 341 6.86 8.76 -2.08
CA GLY A 341 5.89 9.48 -2.92
C GLY A 341 4.67 9.97 -2.14
N LEU A 342 4.22 9.21 -1.13
CA LEU A 342 3.04 9.53 -0.32
C LEU A 342 3.37 10.41 0.91
N ILE A 343 4.55 10.26 1.50
CA ILE A 343 4.96 11.04 2.69
C ILE A 343 5.48 12.43 2.30
N MET A 344 6.37 12.53 1.31
CA MET A 344 7.06 13.77 0.98
C MET A 344 6.15 14.94 0.63
N PRO A 345 5.00 14.77 -0.08
CA PRO A 345 4.08 15.87 -0.33
C PRO A 345 3.61 16.61 0.93
N ALA A 346 3.52 15.92 2.08
CA ALA A 346 3.16 16.54 3.34
C ALA A 346 4.25 17.50 3.86
N PHE A 347 5.50 17.28 3.49
CA PHE A 347 6.66 18.05 3.96
C PHE A 347 7.20 19.04 2.90
N VAL A 348 6.50 19.20 1.78
CA VAL A 348 6.85 20.15 0.72
C VAL A 348 5.67 21.09 0.46
N SER A 349 5.85 22.38 0.78
CA SER A 349 4.88 23.41 0.45
C SER A 349 5.13 23.97 -0.95
N VAL A 350 4.09 24.08 -1.77
CA VAL A 350 4.16 24.62 -3.12
C VAL A 350 3.52 25.99 -3.17
N SER A 351 4.29 27.00 -3.62
CA SER A 351 3.80 28.35 -3.90
C SER A 351 3.88 28.59 -5.40
N PHE A 352 2.80 28.27 -6.13
CA PHE A 352 2.78 28.41 -7.58
C PHE A 352 3.07 29.86 -7.98
N PRO A 353 3.99 30.10 -8.94
CA PRO A 353 4.35 31.46 -9.38
C PRO A 353 3.15 32.24 -9.94
N ASP A 354 2.28 31.54 -10.66
CA ASP A 354 1.07 32.07 -11.27
C ASP A 354 0.02 30.97 -11.48
N LEU A 355 -1.14 31.38 -12.03
CA LEU A 355 -2.25 30.47 -12.30
C LEU A 355 -1.91 29.42 -13.37
N THR A 356 -1.02 29.72 -14.30
CA THR A 356 -0.59 28.82 -15.38
C THR A 356 0.13 27.62 -14.80
N TRP A 357 1.10 27.81 -13.90
CA TRP A 357 1.83 26.71 -13.25
C TRP A 357 0.94 25.86 -12.38
N ARG A 358 -0.05 26.47 -11.69
CA ARG A 358 -1.06 25.73 -10.95
C ARG A 358 -1.91 24.86 -11.88
N ARG A 359 -2.34 25.38 -13.03
CA ARG A 359 -3.10 24.63 -14.04
C ARG A 359 -2.27 23.49 -14.63
N ILE A 360 -0.99 23.73 -14.95
CA ILE A 360 -0.07 22.71 -15.44
C ILE A 360 0.05 21.56 -14.43
N ALA A 361 0.30 21.87 -13.15
CA ALA A 361 0.42 20.85 -12.11
C ALA A 361 -0.87 20.04 -11.93
N LEU A 362 -2.04 20.70 -11.93
CA LEU A 362 -3.34 20.02 -11.83
C LEU A 362 -3.62 19.17 -13.08
N ALA A 363 -3.34 19.68 -14.26
CA ALA A 363 -3.52 18.96 -15.52
C ALA A 363 -2.61 17.74 -15.60
N LEU A 364 -1.35 17.85 -15.16
CA LEU A 364 -0.41 16.72 -15.11
C LEU A 364 -0.86 15.67 -14.12
N ALA A 365 -1.25 16.05 -12.91
CA ALA A 365 -1.77 15.11 -11.92
C ALA A 365 -3.03 14.40 -12.43
N ALA A 366 -3.96 15.15 -13.04
CA ALA A 366 -5.15 14.58 -13.65
C ALA A 366 -4.82 13.62 -14.81
N ALA A 367 -3.91 14.02 -15.70
CA ALA A 367 -3.51 13.21 -16.85
C ALA A 367 -2.88 11.89 -16.39
N ILE A 368 -1.94 11.90 -15.45
CA ILE A 368 -1.30 10.68 -14.94
C ILE A 368 -2.35 9.78 -14.28
N THR A 369 -3.22 10.34 -13.43
CA THR A 369 -4.28 9.57 -12.76
C THR A 369 -5.23 8.93 -13.78
N ILE A 370 -5.73 9.70 -14.76
CA ILE A 370 -6.68 9.21 -15.77
C ILE A 370 -6.02 8.15 -16.65
N ILE A 371 -4.78 8.36 -17.08
CA ILE A 371 -4.04 7.40 -17.91
C ILE A 371 -3.84 6.09 -17.14
N ASN A 372 -3.44 6.14 -15.87
CA ASN A 372 -3.30 4.94 -15.04
C ASN A 372 -4.64 4.20 -14.87
N VAL A 373 -5.74 4.93 -14.65
CA VAL A 373 -7.09 4.34 -14.58
C VAL A 373 -7.50 3.70 -15.90
N ALA A 374 -7.25 4.36 -17.02
CA ALA A 374 -7.57 3.86 -18.35
C ALA A 374 -6.75 2.61 -18.68
N GLU A 375 -5.45 2.62 -18.38
CA GLU A 375 -4.55 1.48 -18.60
C GLU A 375 -4.98 0.27 -17.77
N LEU A 376 -5.19 0.45 -16.47
CA LEU A 376 -5.69 -0.59 -15.59
C LEU A 376 -7.03 -1.15 -16.09
N THR A 377 -7.97 -0.29 -16.45
CA THR A 377 -9.30 -0.71 -16.93
C THR A 377 -9.19 -1.48 -18.24
N SER A 378 -8.32 -1.04 -19.15
CA SER A 378 -8.05 -1.72 -20.43
C SER A 378 -7.49 -3.13 -20.21
N VAL A 379 -6.50 -3.27 -19.33
CA VAL A 379 -5.92 -4.58 -18.99
C VAL A 379 -6.95 -5.49 -18.32
N TRP A 380 -7.71 -4.98 -17.35
CA TRP A 380 -8.73 -5.78 -16.67
C TRP A 380 -9.85 -6.23 -17.63
N LEU A 381 -10.25 -5.36 -18.58
CA LEU A 381 -11.22 -5.70 -19.61
C LEU A 381 -10.69 -6.76 -20.59
N SER A 382 -9.41 -6.73 -20.94
CA SER A 382 -8.81 -7.71 -21.86
C SER A 382 -8.82 -9.13 -21.30
N TYR A 383 -8.76 -9.28 -19.96
CA TYR A 383 -8.81 -10.58 -19.27
C TYR A 383 -10.22 -11.03 -18.87
N ARG A 384 -11.27 -10.23 -19.15
CA ARG A 384 -12.63 -10.52 -18.69
C ARG A 384 -13.13 -11.89 -19.19
N ASP A 385 -12.92 -12.18 -20.45
CA ASP A 385 -13.42 -13.40 -21.08
C ASP A 385 -12.59 -14.61 -20.64
N ASP A 386 -11.27 -14.46 -20.41
CA ASP A 386 -10.40 -15.50 -19.87
C ASP A 386 -10.79 -15.87 -18.43
N PHE A 387 -11.07 -14.88 -17.58
CA PHE A 387 -11.59 -15.13 -16.23
C PHE A 387 -12.96 -15.80 -16.24
N ALA A 388 -13.85 -15.39 -17.14
CA ALA A 388 -15.18 -16.00 -17.29
C ALA A 388 -15.07 -17.46 -17.76
N ALA A 389 -14.18 -17.76 -18.71
CA ALA A 389 -13.91 -19.11 -19.18
C ALA A 389 -13.30 -19.99 -18.07
N ALA A 390 -12.31 -19.47 -17.34
CA ALA A 390 -11.71 -20.17 -16.20
C ALA A 390 -12.74 -20.48 -15.11
N ARG A 391 -13.55 -19.49 -14.73
CA ARG A 391 -14.66 -19.69 -13.78
C ARG A 391 -15.61 -20.79 -14.22
N LYS A 392 -16.09 -20.73 -15.45
CA LYS A 392 -17.01 -21.74 -16.02
C LYS A 392 -16.36 -23.13 -16.01
N SER A 393 -15.09 -23.22 -16.34
CA SER A 393 -14.33 -24.48 -16.30
C SER A 393 -14.27 -25.05 -14.88
N PHE A 394 -14.01 -24.23 -13.87
CA PHE A 394 -13.97 -24.68 -12.47
C PHE A 394 -15.37 -25.03 -11.93
N GLU A 395 -16.42 -24.35 -12.35
CA GLU A 395 -17.83 -24.70 -11.99
C GLU A 395 -18.26 -26.07 -12.54
N LEU A 396 -17.62 -26.59 -13.61
CA LEU A 396 -17.86 -27.91 -14.17
C LEU A 396 -17.10 -29.02 -13.44
N LEU A 397 -16.13 -28.71 -12.61
CA LEU A 397 -15.40 -29.70 -11.83
C LEU A 397 -16.30 -30.35 -10.78
N PRO A 398 -16.12 -31.64 -10.50
CA PRO A 398 -16.74 -32.27 -9.33
C PRO A 398 -16.37 -31.52 -8.05
N LYS A 399 -17.33 -31.36 -7.14
CA LYS A 399 -17.04 -30.80 -5.83
C LYS A 399 -15.98 -31.64 -5.11
N GLY A 400 -14.97 -30.98 -4.55
CA GLY A 400 -13.85 -31.67 -3.91
C GLY A 400 -12.82 -32.21 -4.90
N ALA A 401 -12.76 -31.71 -6.16
CA ALA A 401 -11.73 -32.10 -7.11
C ALA A 401 -10.32 -31.76 -6.59
N VAL A 402 -9.32 -32.52 -7.06
CA VAL A 402 -7.90 -32.19 -6.88
C VAL A 402 -7.38 -31.57 -8.17
N VAL A 403 -6.96 -30.31 -8.10
CA VAL A 403 -6.52 -29.55 -9.28
C VAL A 403 -5.03 -29.30 -9.19
N LEU A 404 -4.30 -29.81 -10.16
CA LEU A 404 -2.89 -29.52 -10.35
C LEU A 404 -2.74 -28.65 -11.60
N ALA A 405 -2.35 -27.40 -11.40
CA ALA A 405 -2.14 -26.47 -12.50
C ALA A 405 -0.68 -26.51 -12.97
N ALA A 406 -0.52 -26.59 -14.27
CA ALA A 406 0.79 -26.52 -14.91
C ALA A 406 0.81 -25.39 -15.95
N GLN A 407 1.97 -24.75 -16.06
CA GLN A 407 2.23 -23.74 -17.08
C GLN A 407 3.39 -24.19 -17.96
N THR A 408 3.24 -23.95 -19.26
CA THR A 408 4.34 -24.05 -20.21
C THR A 408 5.22 -22.83 -20.10
N GLY A 409 6.45 -22.98 -19.60
CA GLY A 409 7.41 -21.88 -19.44
C GLY A 409 8.31 -22.07 -18.20
N ASP A 410 9.26 -21.20 -18.03
CA ASP A 410 10.27 -21.33 -16.98
C ASP A 410 9.82 -20.92 -15.58
N GLY A 411 8.59 -20.41 -15.43
CA GLY A 411 8.01 -20.04 -14.13
C GLY A 411 8.85 -18.99 -13.38
N GLY A 412 9.50 -18.06 -14.11
CA GLY A 412 10.28 -16.98 -13.52
C GLY A 412 9.43 -15.98 -12.73
N ASP A 413 10.09 -15.16 -11.91
CA ASP A 413 9.43 -14.04 -11.22
C ASP A 413 8.77 -13.10 -12.25
N PRO A 414 7.61 -12.50 -11.92
CA PRO A 414 6.97 -11.54 -12.81
C PRO A 414 7.92 -10.41 -13.20
N PRO A 415 7.94 -9.98 -14.48
CA PRO A 415 8.69 -8.81 -14.89
C PRO A 415 8.05 -7.52 -14.36
N ALA A 416 8.70 -6.40 -14.60
CA ALA A 416 8.19 -5.08 -14.24
C ALA A 416 6.87 -4.70 -14.95
N ASP A 417 6.57 -5.30 -16.10
CA ASP A 417 5.27 -5.18 -16.80
C ASP A 417 4.37 -6.36 -16.41
N LEU A 418 3.37 -6.10 -15.60
CA LEU A 418 2.47 -7.12 -15.06
C LEU A 418 1.25 -7.42 -15.94
N ARG A 419 1.16 -6.87 -17.16
CA ARG A 419 0.05 -7.13 -18.08
C ARG A 419 -0.12 -8.60 -18.42
N ILE A 420 0.97 -9.37 -18.44
CA ILE A 420 0.99 -10.78 -18.85
C ILE A 420 0.80 -11.77 -17.70
N TYR A 421 0.72 -11.30 -16.45
CA TYR A 421 0.64 -12.15 -15.25
C TYR A 421 -0.70 -12.20 -14.52
N PRO A 422 -1.80 -11.57 -14.97
CA PRO A 422 -3.06 -11.61 -14.21
C PRO A 422 -3.62 -13.02 -14.02
N MET A 423 -3.29 -13.96 -14.92
CA MET A 423 -3.75 -15.35 -14.87
C MET A 423 -2.88 -16.25 -13.97
N PHE A 424 -1.79 -15.73 -13.39
CA PHE A 424 -0.79 -16.52 -12.66
C PHE A 424 -1.38 -17.35 -11.51
N ASN A 425 -2.28 -16.78 -10.71
CA ASN A 425 -2.93 -17.48 -9.60
C ASN A 425 -4.38 -17.92 -9.89
N VAL A 426 -4.85 -17.84 -11.13
CA VAL A 426 -6.23 -18.21 -11.52
C VAL A 426 -6.62 -19.64 -11.12
N PRO A 427 -5.73 -20.65 -11.19
CA PRO A 427 -6.09 -22.01 -10.76
C PRO A 427 -6.57 -22.10 -9.31
N THR A 428 -6.17 -21.17 -8.42
CA THR A 428 -6.65 -21.15 -7.03
C THR A 428 -8.15 -20.86 -6.91
N LEU A 429 -8.76 -20.28 -7.94
CA LEU A 429 -10.22 -20.09 -8.01
C LEU A 429 -10.99 -21.41 -7.97
N ALA A 430 -10.39 -22.55 -8.33
CA ALA A 430 -11.02 -23.85 -8.17
C ALA A 430 -11.35 -24.15 -6.69
N VAL A 431 -10.58 -23.60 -5.74
CA VAL A 431 -10.91 -23.66 -4.28
C VAL A 431 -12.26 -23.00 -4.02
N HIS A 432 -12.50 -21.85 -4.65
CA HIS A 432 -13.74 -21.08 -4.49
C HIS A 432 -14.94 -21.72 -5.22
N TYR A 433 -14.76 -22.15 -6.47
CA TYR A 433 -15.88 -22.60 -7.31
C TYR A 433 -16.19 -24.11 -7.21
N ALA A 434 -15.19 -24.95 -6.90
CA ALA A 434 -15.34 -26.40 -6.84
C ALA A 434 -15.01 -27.04 -5.48
N ASP A 435 -14.75 -26.27 -4.43
CA ASP A 435 -14.21 -26.76 -3.15
C ASP A 435 -12.97 -27.63 -3.35
N ALA A 436 -12.15 -27.33 -4.37
CA ALA A 436 -11.04 -28.16 -4.81
C ALA A 436 -9.83 -28.01 -3.91
N PHE A 437 -8.98 -29.05 -3.89
CA PHE A 437 -7.61 -28.91 -3.41
C PHE A 437 -6.72 -28.34 -4.51
N VAL A 438 -5.96 -27.28 -4.20
CA VAL A 438 -4.99 -26.66 -5.12
C VAL A 438 -3.67 -26.47 -4.39
N PRO A 439 -2.56 -27.11 -4.83
CA PRO A 439 -1.29 -27.13 -4.07
C PRO A 439 -0.62 -25.78 -3.82
N HIS A 440 -0.90 -24.77 -4.64
CA HIS A 440 -0.25 -23.46 -4.59
C HIS A 440 -1.12 -22.34 -4.01
N LEU A 441 -2.16 -22.70 -3.23
CA LEU A 441 -2.85 -21.70 -2.39
C LEU A 441 -1.85 -21.13 -1.37
N PHE A 442 -1.96 -19.83 -1.07
CA PHE A 442 -1.15 -19.18 -0.03
C PHE A 442 -1.48 -19.75 1.36
N THR A 443 -0.67 -20.67 1.80
CA THR A 443 -0.83 -21.45 3.03
C THR A 443 0.47 -21.55 3.84
N MET A 444 1.44 -20.65 3.57
CA MET A 444 2.75 -20.70 4.22
C MET A 444 2.66 -20.62 5.76
N PRO A 445 3.24 -21.59 6.47
CA PRO A 445 3.28 -21.55 7.94
C PRO A 445 3.90 -20.24 8.45
N GLY A 446 3.26 -19.61 9.44
CA GLY A 446 3.72 -18.35 10.02
C GLY A 446 3.42 -17.08 9.20
N LYS A 447 2.86 -17.24 8.00
CA LYS A 447 2.42 -16.10 7.17
C LYS A 447 0.90 -16.02 6.99
N GLN A 448 0.22 -17.17 6.97
CA GLN A 448 -1.24 -17.26 6.80
C GLN A 448 -1.88 -18.21 7.83
N PRO A 449 -3.16 -17.96 8.20
CA PRO A 449 -3.89 -18.82 9.13
C PRO A 449 -4.43 -20.11 8.48
N VAL A 450 -4.53 -20.14 7.14
CA VAL A 450 -5.02 -21.29 6.38
C VAL A 450 -3.87 -22.26 6.10
N SER A 451 -4.10 -23.57 6.28
CA SER A 451 -3.17 -24.63 5.94
C SER A 451 -3.90 -25.86 5.41
N PRO A 452 -3.27 -26.69 4.56
CA PRO A 452 -3.87 -27.95 4.16
C PRO A 452 -4.01 -28.92 5.34
N ARG A 453 -5.11 -29.70 5.35
CA ARG A 453 -5.29 -30.81 6.30
C ARG A 453 -4.32 -31.95 5.98
N THR A 454 -3.96 -32.76 6.97
CA THR A 454 -3.28 -34.03 6.74
C THR A 454 -4.25 -35.01 6.05
N PRO A 455 -3.88 -35.73 4.97
CA PRO A 455 -2.52 -35.92 4.41
C PRO A 455 -2.13 -34.92 3.30
N TRP A 456 -2.95 -33.95 2.98
CA TRP A 456 -2.80 -33.04 1.82
C TRP A 456 -1.61 -32.08 1.94
N LYS A 457 -1.13 -31.84 3.16
CA LYS A 457 0.03 -30.97 3.45
C LYS A 457 1.30 -31.38 2.67
N ARG A 458 1.49 -32.65 2.35
CA ARG A 458 2.64 -33.14 1.58
C ARG A 458 2.66 -32.68 0.12
N PHE A 459 1.52 -32.20 -0.39
CA PHE A 459 1.36 -31.72 -1.78
C PHE A 459 1.38 -30.18 -1.88
N GLU A 460 1.70 -29.50 -0.82
CA GLU A 460 1.71 -28.04 -0.73
C GLU A 460 2.92 -27.44 -1.44
N PHE A 461 2.69 -26.44 -2.32
CA PHE A 461 3.71 -25.66 -2.99
C PHE A 461 3.35 -24.17 -2.97
N PRO A 462 3.24 -23.54 -1.80
CA PRO A 462 2.61 -22.20 -1.65
C PRO A 462 3.39 -21.06 -2.29
N GLU A 463 4.65 -21.26 -2.68
CA GLU A 463 5.51 -20.22 -3.26
C GLU A 463 5.60 -20.24 -4.79
N ARG A 464 5.00 -21.24 -5.43
CA ARG A 464 5.10 -21.42 -6.88
C ARG A 464 3.72 -21.37 -7.49
N GLY A 465 3.41 -20.31 -8.23
CA GLY A 465 2.11 -20.14 -8.90
C GLY A 465 1.77 -21.27 -9.87
N PHE A 466 2.78 -21.86 -10.55
CA PHE A 466 2.62 -23.00 -11.43
C PHE A 466 3.78 -23.97 -11.29
N LEU A 467 3.48 -25.26 -11.47
CA LEU A 467 4.52 -26.26 -11.65
C LEU A 467 4.92 -26.29 -13.12
N PRO A 468 6.21 -26.20 -13.46
CA PRO A 468 6.67 -26.50 -14.81
C PRO A 468 6.22 -27.91 -15.21
N VAL A 469 5.77 -28.08 -16.46
CA VAL A 469 5.25 -29.36 -16.99
C VAL A 469 6.19 -30.55 -16.71
N LYS A 470 7.50 -30.31 -16.73
CA LYS A 470 8.54 -31.33 -16.38
C LYS A 470 8.43 -31.91 -14.96
N PHE A 471 7.75 -31.22 -14.03
CA PHE A 471 7.51 -31.73 -12.69
C PHE A 471 6.17 -32.49 -12.56
N LEU A 472 5.26 -32.35 -13.53
CA LEU A 472 3.99 -33.07 -13.52
C LEU A 472 4.18 -34.58 -13.65
N THR A 473 5.09 -35.04 -14.51
CA THR A 473 5.46 -36.48 -14.65
C THR A 473 5.95 -37.02 -13.34
N HIS A 474 6.78 -36.28 -12.62
CA HIS A 474 7.36 -36.69 -11.32
C HIS A 474 6.30 -36.80 -10.19
N ILE A 475 5.26 -35.98 -10.23
CA ILE A 475 4.16 -35.96 -9.26
C ILE A 475 3.13 -37.03 -9.63
N ALA A 476 2.82 -37.17 -10.93
CA ALA A 476 1.91 -38.20 -11.42
C ALA A 476 2.43 -39.63 -11.14
N GLU A 477 3.76 -39.84 -11.22
CA GLU A 477 4.41 -41.10 -10.91
C GLU A 477 4.46 -41.40 -9.40
N ARG A 478 4.37 -40.40 -8.55
CA ARG A 478 4.58 -40.55 -7.11
C ARG A 478 3.34 -40.69 -6.25
N GLU A 479 2.08 -40.69 -6.72
CA GLU A 479 0.92 -40.93 -5.83
C GLU A 479 -0.36 -40.12 -6.05
N ILE A 480 -0.46 -39.28 -7.04
CA ILE A 480 -1.76 -38.78 -7.48
C ILE A 480 -2.31 -39.85 -8.41
N GLY A 481 -3.08 -40.80 -7.85
CA GLY A 481 -3.73 -41.81 -8.65
C GLY A 481 -4.41 -41.12 -9.83
N ARG A 482 -4.13 -41.63 -11.03
CA ARG A 482 -4.58 -41.18 -12.37
C ARG A 482 -5.68 -40.13 -12.34
N ALA A 483 -5.31 -38.87 -12.24
CA ALA A 483 -6.20 -37.79 -12.61
C ALA A 483 -6.36 -37.89 -14.14
N HIS A 484 -7.52 -38.27 -14.59
CA HIS A 484 -7.84 -38.24 -16.00
C HIS A 484 -7.75 -36.80 -16.50
N VAL A 485 -6.89 -36.58 -17.46
CA VAL A 485 -6.80 -35.37 -18.29
C VAL A 485 -8.09 -35.21 -19.06
#